data_37cdcad4724a194caf508380c8acdb1c
#
_entry.id   37cdcad4724a194caf508380c8acdb1c
#
_cell.length_a   1.000
_cell.length_b   1.000
_cell.length_c   1.000
_cell.angle_alpha   90.00
_cell.angle_beta   90.00
_cell.angle_gamma   90.00
#
_symmetry.space_group_name_H-M   'P 1'
#
loop_
_entity.id
_entity.type
_entity.pdbx_description
1 polymer ?
#
loop_
_entity_poly.entity_id
_entity_poly.type
_entity_poly.pdbx_seq_one_letter_code
_entity_poly.pdbx_strand_id
1 'polypeptide(L)'
;MEQYKQEFIEFMVDSEVLKFGEFTLKSGRKSPFFMNAGGYVTGSQLKKLGEYYAHAIHDKYGDDFDVLFGPAYKGIPLSVVTAIAFSELYGKEIRYCSDRKEEKDHGADKGSFLGSKLKDGDRVVMIEDVTTSGKSMEETVPKVKGAANVEIVGLMVSLDRMEVGKGGVKCALDEVHDLYGFETNAIVTMAEVIEHLYNKEYKGQIIIDDELKKAIDAYYSQYGAK
;
A
#
# COMPACT_ATOMS: atom_id res chain seq x y z
N MET A 1 1.25 -3.32 -19.16
CA MET A 1 1.64 -2.78 -17.82
C MET A 1 2.37 -1.46 -18.02
N GLU A 2 1.99 -0.42 -17.29
CA GLU A 2 2.61 0.91 -17.33
C GLU A 2 4.07 0.83 -16.88
N GLN A 3 4.91 1.73 -17.39
CA GLN A 3 6.36 1.70 -17.14
C GLN A 3 6.66 1.85 -15.63
N TYR A 4 6.01 2.76 -14.92
CA TYR A 4 6.25 2.97 -13.49
C TYR A 4 5.96 1.73 -12.64
N LYS A 5 5.01 0.87 -13.07
CA LYS A 5 4.70 -0.39 -12.39
C LYS A 5 5.82 -1.41 -12.55
N GLN A 6 6.39 -1.51 -13.78
CA GLN A 6 7.54 -2.38 -14.04
C GLN A 6 8.74 -1.94 -13.20
N GLU A 7 9.05 -0.65 -13.20
CA GLU A 7 10.11 -0.06 -12.39
C GLU A 7 9.87 -0.26 -10.89
N PHE A 8 8.62 -0.19 -10.44
CA PHE A 8 8.27 -0.45 -9.03
C PHE A 8 8.49 -1.92 -8.63
N ILE A 9 8.15 -2.87 -9.50
CA ILE A 9 8.43 -4.30 -9.26
C ILE A 9 9.94 -4.52 -9.11
N GLU A 10 10.73 -3.98 -10.03
CA GLU A 10 12.20 -4.05 -9.98
C GLU A 10 12.76 -3.38 -8.72
N PHE A 11 12.21 -2.22 -8.35
CA PHE A 11 12.58 -1.50 -7.14
C PHE A 11 12.29 -2.29 -5.85
N MET A 12 11.16 -3.01 -5.78
CA MET A 12 10.86 -3.90 -4.64
C MET A 12 11.88 -5.03 -4.51
N VAL A 13 12.30 -5.62 -5.64
CA VAL A 13 13.33 -6.68 -5.68
C VAL A 13 14.69 -6.13 -5.29
N ASP A 14 15.13 -5.03 -5.89
CA ASP A 14 16.42 -4.38 -5.60
C ASP A 14 16.56 -3.92 -4.16
N SER A 15 15.46 -3.45 -3.57
CA SER A 15 15.41 -3.03 -2.17
C SER A 15 15.26 -4.21 -1.19
N GLU A 16 15.25 -5.44 -1.69
CA GLU A 16 15.01 -6.65 -0.92
C GLU A 16 13.70 -6.63 -0.09
N VAL A 17 12.76 -5.84 -0.51
CA VAL A 17 11.43 -5.72 0.12
C VAL A 17 10.51 -6.85 -0.34
N LEU A 18 10.58 -7.23 -1.62
CA LEU A 18 9.91 -8.39 -2.16
C LEU A 18 10.96 -9.48 -2.44
N LYS A 19 10.81 -10.62 -1.79
CA LYS A 19 11.73 -11.77 -1.88
C LYS A 19 10.97 -13.02 -2.30
N PHE A 20 11.62 -13.87 -3.05
CA PHE A 20 11.11 -15.16 -3.51
C PHE A 20 11.92 -16.32 -2.91
N GLY A 21 11.25 -17.44 -2.63
CA GLY A 21 11.85 -18.63 -2.01
C GLY A 21 10.87 -19.27 -1.01
N GLU A 22 11.40 -20.02 -0.06
CA GLU A 22 10.59 -20.65 0.99
C GLU A 22 10.58 -19.81 2.26
N PHE A 23 9.40 -19.26 2.60
CA PHE A 23 9.19 -18.47 3.81
C PHE A 23 8.13 -19.08 4.71
N THR A 24 8.31 -18.96 6.01
CA THR A 24 7.26 -19.29 6.99
C THR A 24 6.70 -17.97 7.55
N LEU A 25 5.45 -17.68 7.24
CA LEU A 25 4.75 -16.47 7.72
C LEU A 25 4.45 -16.58 9.22
N LYS A 26 4.11 -15.45 9.87
CA LYS A 26 3.73 -15.42 11.30
C LYS A 26 2.55 -16.34 11.63
N SER A 27 1.69 -16.61 10.67
CA SER A 27 0.57 -17.56 10.79
C SER A 27 0.99 -19.04 10.76
N GLY A 28 2.29 -19.33 10.54
CA GLY A 28 2.80 -20.69 10.29
C GLY A 28 2.64 -21.17 8.84
N ARG A 29 1.99 -20.38 7.97
CA ARG A 29 1.79 -20.70 6.55
C ARG A 29 3.12 -20.65 5.81
N LYS A 30 3.38 -21.64 4.96
CA LYS A 30 4.48 -21.61 4.00
C LYS A 30 4.09 -20.74 2.81
N SER A 31 4.99 -19.83 2.41
CA SER A 31 4.77 -18.92 1.28
C SER A 31 5.98 -18.92 0.36
N PRO A 32 5.79 -18.94 -0.98
CA PRO A 32 6.88 -18.87 -1.95
C PRO A 32 7.41 -17.46 -2.16
N PHE A 33 6.85 -16.47 -1.48
CA PHE A 33 7.33 -15.09 -1.51
C PHE A 33 7.07 -14.41 -0.15
N PHE A 34 7.83 -13.37 0.09
CA PHE A 34 7.72 -12.57 1.32
C PHE A 34 7.89 -11.09 0.99
N MET A 35 7.05 -10.25 1.55
CA MET A 35 7.15 -8.80 1.43
C MET A 35 7.33 -8.16 2.81
N ASN A 36 8.31 -7.27 2.90
CA ASN A 36 8.56 -6.45 4.08
C ASN A 36 8.83 -4.99 3.70
N ALA A 37 7.78 -4.19 3.65
CA ALA A 37 7.88 -2.76 3.35
C ALA A 37 8.71 -1.94 4.37
N GLY A 38 9.06 -2.50 5.52
CA GLY A 38 10.02 -1.92 6.45
C GLY A 38 11.47 -1.92 5.96
N GLY A 39 11.75 -2.54 4.80
CA GLY A 39 13.07 -2.56 4.16
C GLY A 39 13.45 -1.25 3.44
N TYR A 40 12.51 -0.34 3.21
CA TYR A 40 12.82 0.99 2.66
C TYR A 40 13.33 1.92 3.76
N VAL A 41 14.66 2.04 3.88
CA VAL A 41 15.29 2.74 5.01
C VAL A 41 16.19 3.91 4.60
N THR A 42 16.51 4.06 3.32
CA THR A 42 17.36 5.16 2.83
C THR A 42 16.51 6.28 2.21
N GLY A 43 17.05 7.51 2.23
CA GLY A 43 16.36 8.66 1.63
C GLY A 43 16.06 8.48 0.15
N SER A 44 16.96 7.85 -0.62
CA SER A 44 16.74 7.55 -2.04
C SER A 44 15.64 6.53 -2.27
N GLN A 45 15.55 5.49 -1.41
CA GLN A 45 14.44 4.53 -1.46
C GLN A 45 13.11 5.19 -1.11
N LEU A 46 13.08 6.01 -0.04
CA LEU A 46 11.87 6.71 0.38
C LEU A 46 11.39 7.71 -0.67
N LYS A 47 12.31 8.45 -1.32
CA LYS A 47 11.96 9.34 -2.42
C LYS A 47 11.28 8.58 -3.57
N LYS A 48 11.92 7.52 -4.07
CA LYS A 48 11.36 6.69 -5.14
C LYS A 48 10.01 6.06 -4.74
N LEU A 49 9.90 5.56 -3.52
CA LEU A 49 8.65 5.00 -3.02
C LEU A 49 7.51 6.03 -3.09
N GLY A 50 7.77 7.27 -2.66
CA GLY A 50 6.82 8.38 -2.77
C GLY A 50 6.40 8.67 -4.21
N GLU A 51 7.36 8.65 -5.14
CA GLU A 51 7.10 8.85 -6.58
C GLU A 51 6.18 7.74 -7.14
N TYR A 52 6.43 6.46 -6.83
CA TYR A 52 5.58 5.36 -7.30
C TYR A 52 4.15 5.42 -6.73
N TYR A 53 4.01 5.76 -5.45
CA TYR A 53 2.68 5.99 -4.87
C TYR A 53 1.98 7.18 -5.53
N ALA A 54 2.70 8.28 -5.76
CA ALA A 54 2.13 9.46 -6.41
C ALA A 54 1.64 9.15 -7.84
N HIS A 55 2.42 8.40 -8.63
CA HIS A 55 1.99 7.94 -9.95
C HIS A 55 0.74 7.08 -9.89
N ALA A 56 0.70 6.09 -9.01
CA ALA A 56 -0.44 5.19 -8.89
C ALA A 56 -1.71 5.91 -8.39
N ILE A 57 -1.56 6.82 -7.43
CA ILE A 57 -2.68 7.62 -6.91
C ILE A 57 -3.22 8.55 -7.99
N HIS A 58 -2.34 9.24 -8.72
CA HIS A 58 -2.73 10.11 -9.82
C HIS A 58 -3.43 9.32 -10.95
N ASP A 59 -2.93 8.13 -11.29
CA ASP A 59 -3.52 7.25 -12.30
C ASP A 59 -4.94 6.78 -11.91
N LYS A 60 -5.18 6.47 -10.63
CA LYS A 60 -6.45 5.89 -10.15
C LYS A 60 -7.46 6.92 -9.65
N TYR A 61 -7.00 7.96 -8.98
CA TYR A 61 -7.86 8.92 -8.29
C TYR A 61 -7.73 10.35 -8.86
N GLY A 62 -6.79 10.58 -9.80
CA GLY A 62 -6.48 11.92 -10.29
C GLY A 62 -5.80 12.78 -9.24
N ASP A 63 -6.06 14.07 -9.29
CA ASP A 63 -5.55 15.08 -8.35
C ASP A 63 -6.66 15.79 -7.55
N ASP A 64 -7.91 15.34 -7.68
CA ASP A 64 -9.07 15.91 -6.99
C ASP A 64 -9.25 15.29 -5.59
N PHE A 65 -8.23 15.48 -4.75
CA PHE A 65 -8.26 15.18 -3.33
C PHE A 65 -7.35 16.15 -2.55
N ASP A 66 -7.54 16.24 -1.23
CA ASP A 66 -6.93 17.28 -0.39
C ASP A 66 -5.90 16.71 0.59
N VAL A 67 -6.09 15.46 1.02
CA VAL A 67 -5.34 14.87 2.11
C VAL A 67 -4.93 13.43 1.80
N LEU A 68 -3.65 13.12 2.03
CA LEU A 68 -3.16 11.75 2.16
C LEU A 68 -3.20 11.35 3.64
N PHE A 69 -3.95 10.29 3.94
CA PHE A 69 -4.04 9.78 5.30
C PHE A 69 -3.29 8.45 5.41
N GLY A 70 -2.21 8.45 6.19
CA GLY A 70 -1.40 7.25 6.44
C GLY A 70 -1.53 6.77 7.89
N PRO A 71 -2.13 5.59 8.16
CA PRO A 71 -2.23 5.04 9.50
C PRO A 71 -0.88 4.81 10.18
N ALA A 72 -0.79 5.14 11.47
CA ALA A 72 0.44 4.92 12.24
C ALA A 72 0.74 3.41 12.35
N TYR A 73 2.01 3.01 12.23
CA TYR A 73 3.19 3.89 12.12
C TYR A 73 3.75 3.99 10.69
N LYS A 74 3.64 2.94 9.88
CA LYS A 74 4.24 2.89 8.53
C LYS A 74 3.60 3.87 7.54
N GLY A 75 2.31 4.12 7.67
CA GLY A 75 1.61 5.11 6.85
C GLY A 75 2.09 6.54 7.03
N ILE A 76 2.71 6.87 8.19
CA ILE A 76 3.24 8.22 8.44
C ILE A 76 4.31 8.59 7.40
N PRO A 77 5.45 7.87 7.29
CA PRO A 77 6.44 8.19 6.27
C PRO A 77 5.90 8.08 4.85
N LEU A 78 5.01 7.11 4.57
CA LEU A 78 4.40 6.97 3.23
C LEU A 78 3.61 8.20 2.83
N SER A 79 2.73 8.71 3.70
CA SER A 79 1.93 9.90 3.39
C SER A 79 2.79 11.14 3.19
N VAL A 80 3.88 11.28 3.97
CA VAL A 80 4.80 12.43 3.84
C VAL A 80 5.57 12.37 2.51
N VAL A 81 6.22 11.25 2.20
CA VAL A 81 7.03 11.16 0.95
C VAL A 81 6.17 11.21 -0.29
N THR A 82 4.93 10.68 -0.23
CA THR A 82 3.98 10.76 -1.33
C THR A 82 3.46 12.19 -1.54
N ALA A 83 3.19 12.94 -0.47
CA ALA A 83 2.79 14.34 -0.57
C ALA A 83 3.89 15.21 -1.21
N ILE A 84 5.15 14.98 -0.84
CA ILE A 84 6.31 15.64 -1.46
C ILE A 84 6.37 15.30 -2.96
N ALA A 85 6.26 14.01 -3.31
CA ALA A 85 6.31 13.56 -4.70
C ALA A 85 5.16 14.15 -5.54
N PHE A 86 3.94 14.25 -4.97
CA PHE A 86 2.80 14.88 -5.64
C PHE A 86 3.06 16.35 -5.99
N SER A 87 3.64 17.12 -5.05
CA SER A 87 4.02 18.50 -5.27
C SER A 87 5.09 18.62 -6.37
N GLU A 88 6.13 17.75 -6.34
CA GLU A 88 7.20 17.76 -7.34
C GLU A 88 6.73 17.34 -8.74
N LEU A 89 5.90 16.29 -8.85
CA LEU A 89 5.51 15.70 -10.14
C LEU A 89 4.31 16.40 -10.78
N TYR A 90 3.34 16.82 -9.99
CA TYR A 90 2.05 17.33 -10.49
C TYR A 90 1.77 18.79 -10.11
N GLY A 91 2.65 19.42 -9.32
CA GLY A 91 2.46 20.80 -8.86
C GLY A 91 1.26 20.98 -7.92
N LYS A 92 0.75 19.89 -7.35
CA LYS A 92 -0.42 19.87 -6.47
C LYS A 92 0.01 19.77 -5.01
N GLU A 93 -0.34 20.77 -4.21
CA GLU A 93 -0.12 20.74 -2.77
C GLU A 93 -1.14 19.85 -2.07
N ILE A 94 -0.68 18.72 -1.55
CA ILE A 94 -1.48 17.77 -0.80
C ILE A 94 -1.06 17.81 0.67
N ARG A 95 -2.02 17.89 1.57
CA ARG A 95 -1.77 17.81 3.01
C ARG A 95 -1.61 16.35 3.43
N TYR A 96 -0.75 16.05 4.43
CA TYR A 96 -0.71 14.75 5.04
C TYR A 96 -1.37 14.76 6.41
N CYS A 97 -1.97 13.65 6.78
CA CYS A 97 -2.54 13.39 8.09
C CYS A 97 -2.27 11.92 8.49
N SER A 98 -2.09 11.68 9.77
CA SER A 98 -1.93 10.33 10.32
C SER A 98 -2.60 10.25 11.67
N ASP A 99 -3.06 9.08 12.09
CA ASP A 99 -3.53 8.90 13.46
C ASP A 99 -2.35 8.72 14.43
N ARG A 100 -2.63 8.93 15.71
CA ARG A 100 -1.76 8.56 16.82
C ARG A 100 -2.27 7.27 17.44
N LYS A 101 -1.38 6.39 17.86
CA LYS A 101 -1.77 5.20 18.66
C LYS A 101 -2.13 5.56 20.10
N GLU A 102 -1.58 6.67 20.59
CA GLU A 102 -1.85 7.22 21.92
C GLU A 102 -2.27 8.69 21.80
N GLU A 103 -3.33 9.08 22.48
CA GLU A 103 -3.77 10.47 22.52
C GLU A 103 -2.76 11.33 23.27
N LYS A 104 -2.50 12.52 22.75
CA LYS A 104 -1.66 13.51 23.38
C LYS A 104 -2.52 14.56 24.08
N ASP A 105 -2.46 14.60 25.41
CA ASP A 105 -3.29 15.48 26.26
C ASP A 105 -2.64 16.84 26.55
N HIS A 106 -1.36 17.06 26.14
CA HIS A 106 -0.64 18.31 26.37
C HIS A 106 0.18 18.77 25.16
N GLY A 107 0.45 20.09 25.12
CA GLY A 107 1.21 20.76 24.07
C GLY A 107 0.34 21.37 22.96
N ALA A 108 0.98 22.00 21.97
CA ALA A 108 0.30 22.70 20.88
C ALA A 108 -0.47 21.74 19.96
N ASP A 109 -0.01 20.47 19.86
CA ASP A 109 -0.61 19.43 18.99
C ASP A 109 -1.40 18.43 19.82
N LYS A 110 -2.41 18.90 20.56
CA LYS A 110 -3.35 18.02 21.27
C LYS A 110 -4.21 17.24 20.30
N GLY A 111 -4.49 15.96 20.64
CA GLY A 111 -5.48 15.12 19.95
C GLY A 111 -4.91 13.85 19.32
N SER A 112 -5.76 13.19 18.58
CA SER A 112 -5.55 11.85 18.04
C SER A 112 -4.84 11.83 16.68
N PHE A 113 -4.50 13.00 16.09
CA PHE A 113 -3.90 13.11 14.76
C PHE A 113 -2.56 13.82 14.76
N LEU A 114 -1.75 13.51 13.73
CA LEU A 114 -0.46 14.10 13.42
C LEU A 114 -0.55 14.72 12.01
N GLY A 115 0.16 15.84 11.81
CA GLY A 115 0.14 16.57 10.54
C GLY A 115 -1.05 17.52 10.41
N SER A 116 -1.71 17.54 9.27
CA SER A 116 -2.85 18.40 9.02
C SER A 116 -4.08 17.94 9.78
N LYS A 117 -4.88 18.88 10.27
CA LYS A 117 -6.24 18.57 10.75
C LYS A 117 -7.16 18.30 9.55
N LEU A 118 -8.03 17.31 9.68
CA LEU A 118 -9.13 17.07 8.77
C LEU A 118 -10.19 18.16 8.91
N LYS A 119 -10.82 18.54 7.81
CA LYS A 119 -11.85 19.60 7.73
C LYS A 119 -13.06 19.05 7.00
N ASP A 120 -14.23 19.64 7.29
CA ASP A 120 -15.44 19.32 6.53
C ASP A 120 -15.26 19.62 5.05
N GLY A 121 -15.66 18.66 4.22
CA GLY A 121 -15.50 18.72 2.77
C GLY A 121 -14.15 18.24 2.24
N ASP A 122 -13.19 17.87 3.10
CA ASP A 122 -11.93 17.27 2.65
C ASP A 122 -12.19 15.95 1.90
N ARG A 123 -11.50 15.79 0.79
CA ARG A 123 -11.40 14.54 0.03
C ARG A 123 -10.09 13.84 0.41
N VAL A 124 -10.21 12.62 0.93
CA VAL A 124 -9.10 11.90 1.58
C VAL A 124 -8.74 10.64 0.79
N VAL A 125 -7.48 10.49 0.41
CA VAL A 125 -6.93 9.21 -0.05
C VAL A 125 -6.19 8.55 1.12
N MET A 126 -6.62 7.33 1.47
CA MET A 126 -5.93 6.49 2.45
C MET A 126 -4.72 5.84 1.80
N ILE A 127 -3.61 5.72 2.53
CA ILE A 127 -2.37 5.13 2.01
C ILE A 127 -1.79 4.16 3.03
N GLU A 128 -1.47 2.95 2.59
CA GLU A 128 -0.86 1.91 3.42
C GLU A 128 0.20 1.12 2.64
N ASP A 129 1.06 0.38 3.37
CA ASP A 129 2.07 -0.47 2.72
C ASP A 129 1.43 -1.71 2.06
N VAL A 130 0.76 -2.54 2.83
CA VAL A 130 0.00 -3.71 2.38
C VAL A 130 -1.18 -3.93 3.32
N THR A 131 -2.22 -4.57 2.82
CA THR A 131 -3.31 -5.06 3.67
C THR A 131 -3.49 -6.58 3.48
N THR A 132 -3.68 -7.29 4.57
CA THR A 132 -3.93 -8.74 4.57
C THR A 132 -5.26 -9.10 5.21
N SER A 133 -5.79 -8.23 6.07
CA SER A 133 -7.00 -8.48 6.84
C SER A 133 -7.95 -7.28 6.93
N GLY A 134 -7.59 -6.15 6.32
CA GLY A 134 -8.37 -4.91 6.44
C GLY A 134 -8.41 -4.28 7.83
N LYS A 135 -7.73 -4.89 8.84
CA LYS A 135 -7.81 -4.44 10.24
C LYS A 135 -7.41 -2.98 10.43
N SER A 136 -6.42 -2.50 9.71
CA SER A 136 -5.99 -1.11 9.78
C SER A 136 -7.12 -0.16 9.34
N MET A 137 -7.85 -0.51 8.30
CA MET A 137 -9.00 0.27 7.84
C MET A 137 -10.17 0.21 8.83
N GLU A 138 -10.42 -0.96 9.45
CA GLU A 138 -11.43 -1.09 10.51
C GLU A 138 -11.16 -0.14 11.69
N GLU A 139 -9.89 0.05 12.06
CA GLU A 139 -9.48 0.95 13.14
C GLU A 139 -9.46 2.42 12.72
N THR A 140 -9.15 2.71 11.46
CA THR A 140 -8.80 4.06 10.99
C THR A 140 -9.96 4.79 10.33
N VAL A 141 -10.78 4.11 9.51
CA VAL A 141 -11.93 4.73 8.83
C VAL A 141 -12.90 5.39 9.81
N PRO A 142 -13.29 4.77 10.94
CA PRO A 142 -14.15 5.43 11.92
C PRO A 142 -13.51 6.69 12.53
N LYS A 143 -12.19 6.69 12.77
CA LYS A 143 -11.47 7.87 13.29
C LYS A 143 -11.49 9.03 12.30
N VAL A 144 -11.22 8.74 11.02
CA VAL A 144 -11.19 9.73 9.94
C VAL A 144 -12.58 10.35 9.76
N LYS A 145 -13.63 9.51 9.65
CA LYS A 145 -15.04 9.97 9.53
C LYS A 145 -15.57 10.66 10.79
N GLY A 146 -15.03 10.31 11.95
CA GLY A 146 -15.41 10.94 13.23
C GLY A 146 -14.72 12.29 13.48
N ALA A 147 -13.63 12.59 12.77
CA ALA A 147 -12.88 13.83 12.95
C ALA A 147 -13.51 15.04 12.23
N ALA A 148 -14.09 14.81 11.06
CA ALA A 148 -14.76 15.81 10.24
C ALA A 148 -15.66 15.12 9.19
N ASN A 149 -16.56 15.88 8.57
CA ASN A 149 -17.39 15.37 7.47
C ASN A 149 -16.55 15.32 6.18
N VAL A 150 -15.81 14.23 6.01
CA VAL A 150 -14.88 14.00 4.89
C VAL A 150 -15.42 12.94 3.94
N GLU A 151 -14.99 13.02 2.67
CA GLU A 151 -15.17 11.95 1.69
C GLU A 151 -13.86 11.13 1.61
N ILE A 152 -13.92 9.82 1.86
CA ILE A 152 -12.79 8.93 1.56
C ILE A 152 -12.90 8.53 0.08
N VAL A 153 -11.97 9.02 -0.75
CA VAL A 153 -11.93 8.77 -2.20
C VAL A 153 -11.47 7.34 -2.48
N GLY A 154 -10.47 6.86 -1.73
CA GLY A 154 -9.96 5.52 -1.92
C GLY A 154 -8.82 5.16 -0.99
N LEU A 155 -8.38 3.89 -1.13
CA LEU A 155 -7.20 3.32 -0.49
C LEU A 155 -6.18 2.92 -1.55
N MET A 156 -4.92 3.34 -1.38
CA MET A 156 -3.78 2.89 -2.19
C MET A 156 -2.81 2.09 -1.32
N VAL A 157 -2.48 0.86 -1.74
CA VAL A 157 -1.42 0.04 -1.15
C VAL A 157 -0.31 -0.21 -2.16
N SER A 158 0.87 -0.69 -1.71
CA SER A 158 1.97 -0.98 -2.63
C SER A 158 1.74 -2.24 -3.45
N LEU A 159 1.29 -3.32 -2.82
CA LEU A 159 1.11 -4.62 -3.44
C LEU A 159 -0.21 -5.26 -3.00
N ASP A 160 -1.06 -5.59 -3.97
CA ASP A 160 -2.13 -6.55 -3.74
C ASP A 160 -1.57 -7.97 -3.87
N ARG A 161 -1.54 -8.68 -2.74
CA ARG A 161 -1.08 -10.06 -2.69
C ARG A 161 -2.06 -11.04 -3.30
N MET A 162 -3.27 -10.60 -3.61
CA MET A 162 -4.36 -11.41 -4.19
C MET A 162 -4.68 -12.67 -3.34
N GLU A 163 -4.46 -12.61 -2.04
CA GLU A 163 -4.78 -13.67 -1.10
C GLU A 163 -6.15 -13.43 -0.47
N VAL A 164 -6.81 -14.53 -0.09
CA VAL A 164 -8.09 -14.44 0.65
C VAL A 164 -7.92 -13.63 1.94
N GLY A 165 -8.84 -12.70 2.14
CA GLY A 165 -8.97 -11.92 3.36
C GLY A 165 -9.62 -12.71 4.50
N LYS A 166 -10.17 -12.01 5.49
CA LYS A 166 -10.84 -12.62 6.66
C LYS A 166 -12.07 -13.44 6.28
N GLY A 167 -12.82 -13.03 5.25
CA GLY A 167 -14.02 -13.71 4.77
C GLY A 167 -13.75 -15.00 4.02
N GLY A 168 -12.48 -15.28 3.66
CA GLY A 168 -12.06 -16.54 3.06
C GLY A 168 -12.43 -16.73 1.59
N VAL A 169 -12.92 -15.68 0.89
CA VAL A 169 -13.32 -15.73 -0.51
C VAL A 169 -12.64 -14.62 -1.31
N LYS A 170 -12.93 -13.36 -0.99
CA LYS A 170 -12.37 -12.17 -1.65
C LYS A 170 -11.01 -11.81 -1.08
N CYS A 171 -10.23 -11.00 -1.81
CA CYS A 171 -9.01 -10.41 -1.25
C CYS A 171 -9.35 -9.31 -0.23
N ALA A 172 -8.35 -8.92 0.58
CA ALA A 172 -8.56 -7.92 1.62
C ALA A 172 -8.96 -6.54 1.07
N LEU A 173 -8.49 -6.17 -0.12
CA LEU A 173 -8.88 -4.92 -0.78
C LEU A 173 -10.37 -4.93 -1.17
N ASP A 174 -10.84 -6.02 -1.78
CA ASP A 174 -12.25 -6.18 -2.14
C ASP A 174 -13.16 -6.19 -0.90
N GLU A 175 -12.73 -6.84 0.21
CA GLU A 175 -13.46 -6.84 1.48
C GLU A 175 -13.58 -5.41 2.06
N VAL A 176 -12.52 -4.60 1.98
CA VAL A 176 -12.53 -3.20 2.41
C VAL A 176 -13.46 -2.36 1.51
N HIS A 177 -13.39 -2.57 0.19
CA HIS A 177 -14.30 -1.93 -0.74
C HIS A 177 -15.77 -2.23 -0.42
N ASP A 178 -16.12 -3.50 -0.25
CA ASP A 178 -17.48 -3.93 0.07
C ASP A 178 -17.99 -3.34 1.39
N LEU A 179 -17.11 -3.22 2.38
CA LEU A 179 -17.47 -2.74 3.72
C LEU A 179 -17.68 -1.24 3.78
N TYR A 180 -16.86 -0.47 3.07
CA TYR A 180 -16.83 1.00 3.21
C TYR A 180 -17.28 1.77 1.98
N GLY A 181 -17.37 1.14 0.81
CA GLY A 181 -17.89 1.70 -0.44
C GLY A 181 -16.95 2.65 -1.18
N PHE A 182 -15.69 2.79 -0.75
CA PHE A 182 -14.69 3.55 -1.50
C PHE A 182 -13.79 2.64 -2.33
N GLU A 183 -13.15 3.21 -3.36
CA GLU A 183 -12.24 2.47 -4.25
C GLU A 183 -11.00 1.98 -3.51
N THR A 184 -10.54 0.77 -3.84
CA THR A 184 -9.33 0.18 -3.29
C THR A 184 -8.41 -0.27 -4.41
N ASN A 185 -7.16 0.17 -4.37
CA ASN A 185 -6.19 -0.09 -5.44
C ASN A 185 -4.81 -0.41 -4.87
N ALA A 186 -3.98 -1.05 -5.67
CA ALA A 186 -2.57 -1.27 -5.40
C ALA A 186 -1.72 -0.65 -6.52
N ILE A 187 -0.46 -0.30 -6.22
CA ILE A 187 0.50 0.09 -7.26
C ILE A 187 0.64 -1.06 -8.24
N VAL A 188 0.85 -2.28 -7.73
CA VAL A 188 0.90 -3.52 -8.51
C VAL A 188 0.17 -4.65 -7.80
N THR A 189 -0.28 -5.62 -8.57
CA THR A 189 -0.79 -6.91 -8.09
C THR A 189 0.29 -7.98 -8.18
N MET A 190 0.14 -9.07 -7.42
CA MET A 190 1.08 -10.19 -7.54
C MET A 190 1.01 -10.89 -8.91
N ALA A 191 -0.13 -10.82 -9.60
CA ALA A 191 -0.23 -11.29 -10.98
C ALA A 191 0.67 -10.47 -11.94
N GLU A 192 0.68 -9.14 -11.81
CA GLU A 192 1.56 -8.25 -12.57
C GLU A 192 3.04 -8.51 -12.24
N VAL A 193 3.37 -8.76 -10.98
CA VAL A 193 4.74 -9.14 -10.55
C VAL A 193 5.19 -10.43 -11.23
N ILE A 194 4.33 -11.46 -11.22
CA ILE A 194 4.64 -12.74 -11.87
C ILE A 194 4.79 -12.55 -13.38
N GLU A 195 3.87 -11.83 -14.03
CA GLU A 195 3.93 -11.55 -15.46
C GLU A 195 5.24 -10.83 -15.84
N HIS A 196 5.72 -9.90 -14.99
CA HIS A 196 6.93 -9.13 -15.25
C HIS A 196 8.21 -9.95 -15.06
N LEU A 197 8.27 -10.87 -14.08
CA LEU A 197 9.50 -11.56 -13.67
C LEU A 197 9.61 -13.02 -14.13
N TYR A 198 8.50 -13.67 -14.52
CA TYR A 198 8.51 -15.11 -14.86
C TYR A 198 9.28 -15.37 -16.14
N ASN A 199 10.32 -16.22 -16.03
CA ASN A 199 11.23 -16.60 -17.10
C ASN A 199 11.85 -15.41 -17.86
N LYS A 200 11.94 -14.25 -17.18
CA LYS A 200 12.63 -13.07 -17.70
C LYS A 200 13.89 -12.79 -16.91
N GLU A 201 14.95 -12.47 -17.64
CA GLU A 201 16.23 -12.09 -17.02
C GLU A 201 16.12 -10.68 -16.46
N TYR A 202 16.45 -10.53 -15.19
CA TYR A 202 16.63 -9.25 -14.53
C TYR A 202 18.01 -9.21 -13.86
N LYS A 203 18.89 -8.29 -14.27
CA LYS A 203 20.27 -8.14 -13.77
C LYS A 203 21.08 -9.44 -13.80
N GLY A 204 20.94 -10.22 -14.88
CA GLY A 204 21.67 -11.47 -15.06
C GLY A 204 21.10 -12.67 -14.33
N GLN A 205 19.89 -12.56 -13.78
CA GLN A 205 19.22 -13.63 -13.03
C GLN A 205 17.76 -13.79 -13.45
N ILE A 206 17.27 -15.02 -13.45
CA ILE A 206 15.84 -15.31 -13.55
C ILE A 206 15.30 -15.36 -12.10
N ILE A 207 14.47 -14.39 -11.75
CA ILE A 207 13.92 -14.26 -10.38
C ILE A 207 12.82 -15.30 -10.13
N ILE A 208 11.92 -15.47 -11.10
CA ILE A 208 10.85 -16.48 -11.05
C ILE A 208 11.07 -17.45 -12.20
N ASP A 209 11.60 -18.61 -11.90
CA ASP A 209 11.74 -19.74 -12.82
C ASP A 209 10.52 -20.66 -12.80
N ASP A 210 10.56 -21.76 -13.57
CA ASP A 210 9.45 -22.72 -13.65
C ASP A 210 9.17 -23.44 -12.33
N GLU A 211 10.17 -23.68 -11.51
CA GLU A 211 10.03 -24.36 -10.21
C GLU A 211 9.33 -23.42 -9.21
N LEU A 212 9.80 -22.20 -9.10
CA LEU A 212 9.19 -21.19 -8.26
C LEU A 212 7.78 -20.84 -8.72
N LYS A 213 7.55 -20.76 -10.04
CA LYS A 213 6.20 -20.54 -10.61
C LYS A 213 5.22 -21.63 -10.19
N LYS A 214 5.63 -22.90 -10.24
CA LYS A 214 4.80 -24.03 -9.73
C LYS A 214 4.48 -23.89 -8.25
N ALA A 215 5.46 -23.48 -7.44
CA ALA A 215 5.24 -23.24 -6.01
C ALA A 215 4.24 -22.10 -5.76
N ILE A 216 4.34 -21.01 -6.55
CA ILE A 216 3.41 -19.88 -6.50
C ILE A 216 1.99 -20.33 -6.93
N ASP A 217 1.85 -21.11 -8.00
CA ASP A 217 0.54 -21.60 -8.46
C ASP A 217 -0.12 -22.53 -7.42
N ALA A 218 0.67 -23.42 -6.83
CA ALA A 218 0.20 -24.29 -5.75
C ALA A 218 -0.24 -23.48 -4.52
N TYR A 219 0.48 -22.43 -4.18
CA TYR A 219 0.12 -21.52 -3.10
C TYR A 219 -1.21 -20.80 -3.38
N TYR A 220 -1.38 -20.24 -4.58
CA TYR A 220 -2.61 -19.53 -4.95
C TYR A 220 -3.82 -20.47 -5.14
N SER A 221 -3.60 -21.74 -5.51
CA SER A 221 -4.69 -22.73 -5.53
C SER A 221 -5.31 -22.94 -4.16
N GLN A 222 -4.55 -22.73 -3.10
CA GLN A 222 -4.98 -22.91 -1.70
C GLN A 222 -5.39 -21.60 -1.01
N TYR A 223 -4.68 -20.51 -1.29
CA TYR A 223 -4.79 -19.24 -0.55
C TYR A 223 -5.17 -18.05 -1.42
N GLY A 224 -5.29 -18.21 -2.72
CA GLY A 224 -5.68 -17.15 -3.64
C GLY A 224 -7.14 -16.76 -3.47
N ALA A 225 -7.44 -15.46 -3.62
CA ALA A 225 -8.79 -14.95 -3.70
C ALA A 225 -9.50 -15.49 -4.97
N LYS A 226 -10.83 -15.62 -4.91
CA LYS A 226 -11.66 -16.20 -5.97
C LYS A 226 -12.60 -15.15 -6.55
#